data_cdd8f5139393d4dfaa84a450e3c8796c
#
_entry.id   cdd8f5139393d4dfaa84a450e3c8796c
#
_cell.length_a   1.000
_cell.length_b   1.000
_cell.length_c   1.000
_cell.angle_alpha   90.00
_cell.angle_beta   90.00
_cell.angle_gamma   90.00
#
_symmetry.space_group_name_H-M   'P 1'
#
loop_
_entity.id
_entity.type
_entity.pdbx_description
1 polymer ?
#
loop_
_entity_poly.entity_id
_entity_poly.type
_entity_poly.pdbx_seq_one_letter_code
_entity_poly.pdbx_strand_id
1 'polypeptide(L)'
;MQKIIFDCERMKYPDTGLYHYCMNLGRYLEKNINLREEQLLFYTPPGEQDWSYSRNNHFTQHPLHKFRLPELGSAAIWHATYQNTHYMPLRNKKIKVVLSIHDLNFLYDEKKSVAKKQQYLQYLQQLINRADALVCISEFSRQDVMQHCDVGNKPLCVIHNGSNLLESPSLETKSYRPRKPFLFSIGVLHRKKNFHVLLPLLKQNTMELLIAGKHDDEHYISFIKERSRELGVEDNLHLLGRVTEQEKSWYFNNCRAFAFPSISEGFGLPVVEAMSCGKPLFLSDRTALPEIGGDVSFYFRDFSPDHMQEVFTAGMDTFKEQNMSIKIRERGTHFNWHQSAKQYLSVYRSLY
;
A
#
# COMPACT_ATOMS: atom_id res chain seq x y z
N MET A 1 -12.65 -31.08 2.21
CA MET A 1 -12.39 -29.77 1.59
C MET A 1 -11.91 -28.81 2.68
N GLN A 2 -10.69 -28.26 2.52
CA GLN A 2 -10.09 -27.33 3.48
C GLN A 2 -10.74 -25.97 3.36
N LYS A 3 -11.21 -25.41 4.47
CA LYS A 3 -11.82 -24.08 4.48
C LYS A 3 -10.78 -23.02 4.89
N ILE A 4 -10.61 -22.02 4.04
CA ILE A 4 -9.72 -20.88 4.26
C ILE A 4 -10.61 -19.66 4.49
N ILE A 5 -10.47 -19.00 5.63
CA ILE A 5 -11.16 -17.77 5.95
C ILE A 5 -10.22 -16.60 5.72
N PHE A 6 -10.61 -15.70 4.82
CA PHE A 6 -9.88 -14.48 4.48
C PHE A 6 -10.54 -13.29 5.18
N ASP A 7 -9.83 -12.68 6.13
CA ASP A 7 -10.35 -11.54 6.89
C ASP A 7 -10.29 -10.26 6.06
N CYS A 8 -11.44 -9.70 5.77
CA CYS A 8 -11.62 -8.47 5.01
C CYS A 8 -11.96 -7.26 5.90
N GLU A 9 -11.68 -7.29 7.21
CA GLU A 9 -12.01 -6.20 8.13
C GLU A 9 -11.63 -4.81 7.60
N ARG A 10 -10.49 -4.71 6.93
CA ARG A 10 -9.95 -3.43 6.47
C ARG A 10 -10.68 -2.85 5.27
N MET A 11 -11.57 -3.59 4.61
CA MET A 11 -12.37 -3.08 3.50
C MET A 11 -13.47 -2.10 3.92
N LYS A 12 -13.71 -1.93 5.21
CA LYS A 12 -14.53 -0.82 5.72
C LYS A 12 -13.92 0.58 5.46
N TYR A 13 -12.66 0.66 4.97
CA TYR A 13 -11.95 1.92 4.68
C TYR A 13 -11.51 1.97 3.21
N PRO A 14 -12.40 2.32 2.26
CA PRO A 14 -12.17 2.17 0.81
C PRO A 14 -11.00 2.97 0.27
N ASP A 15 -10.61 4.06 0.92
CA ASP A 15 -9.53 4.95 0.44
C ASP A 15 -8.13 4.56 0.94
N THR A 16 -7.96 3.32 1.42
CA THR A 16 -6.69 2.90 2.02
C THR A 16 -6.00 1.80 1.22
N GLY A 17 -4.67 1.74 1.30
CA GLY A 17 -3.90 0.64 0.72
C GLY A 17 -4.33 -0.74 1.23
N LEU A 18 -4.82 -0.81 2.47
CA LEU A 18 -5.34 -2.05 3.07
C LEU A 18 -6.65 -2.51 2.41
N TYR A 19 -7.52 -1.58 2.00
CA TYR A 19 -8.70 -1.91 1.20
C TYR A 19 -8.29 -2.56 -0.12
N HIS A 20 -7.39 -1.91 -0.87
CA HIS A 20 -6.91 -2.41 -2.15
C HIS A 20 -6.17 -3.74 -2.01
N TYR A 21 -5.40 -3.92 -0.93
CA TYR A 21 -4.77 -5.20 -0.60
C TYR A 21 -5.80 -6.32 -0.43
N CYS A 22 -6.79 -6.14 0.45
CA CYS A 22 -7.83 -7.15 0.67
C CYS A 22 -8.60 -7.45 -0.62
N MET A 23 -9.01 -6.42 -1.35
CA MET A 23 -9.78 -6.56 -2.57
C MET A 23 -9.00 -7.33 -3.65
N ASN A 24 -7.76 -6.96 -3.92
CA ASN A 24 -7.00 -7.59 -5.00
C ASN A 24 -6.48 -8.96 -4.62
N LEU A 25 -5.90 -9.12 -3.43
CA LEU A 25 -5.45 -10.43 -2.99
C LEU A 25 -6.61 -11.43 -2.93
N GLY A 26 -7.76 -11.03 -2.36
CA GLY A 26 -8.95 -11.88 -2.30
C GLY A 26 -9.42 -12.33 -3.69
N ARG A 27 -9.48 -11.40 -4.66
CA ARG A 27 -9.83 -11.71 -6.06
C ARG A 27 -8.88 -12.72 -6.69
N TYR A 28 -7.58 -12.56 -6.47
CA TYR A 28 -6.61 -13.47 -7.07
C TYR A 28 -6.48 -14.78 -6.32
N LEU A 29 -6.76 -14.83 -5.01
CA LEU A 29 -6.91 -16.09 -4.27
C LEU A 29 -8.08 -16.90 -4.84
N GLU A 30 -9.25 -16.28 -5.03
CA GLU A 30 -10.43 -16.95 -5.60
C GLU A 30 -10.17 -17.52 -7.00
N LYS A 31 -9.40 -16.80 -7.83
CA LYS A 31 -9.02 -17.26 -9.18
C LYS A 31 -8.03 -18.43 -9.20
N ASN A 32 -7.24 -18.60 -8.13
CA ASN A 32 -6.14 -19.57 -8.09
C ASN A 32 -6.37 -20.74 -7.11
N ILE A 33 -7.45 -20.69 -6.34
CA ILE A 33 -7.79 -21.75 -5.37
C ILE A 33 -8.20 -23.05 -6.09
N ASN A 34 -7.86 -24.19 -5.50
CA ASN A 34 -8.31 -25.48 -5.99
C ASN A 34 -9.70 -25.83 -5.45
N LEU A 35 -10.74 -25.50 -6.20
CA LEU A 35 -12.14 -25.71 -5.80
C LEU A 35 -12.53 -27.17 -5.51
N ARG A 36 -11.72 -28.18 -5.87
CA ARG A 36 -11.97 -29.58 -5.54
C ARG A 36 -11.55 -29.92 -4.11
N GLU A 37 -10.55 -29.20 -3.59
CA GLU A 37 -9.92 -29.50 -2.30
C GLU A 37 -10.09 -28.37 -1.27
N GLU A 38 -10.30 -27.15 -1.74
CA GLU A 38 -10.29 -25.94 -0.93
C GLU A 38 -11.56 -25.10 -1.13
N GLN A 39 -11.98 -24.40 -0.07
CA GLN A 39 -13.05 -23.41 -0.11
C GLN A 39 -12.55 -22.11 0.52
N LEU A 40 -12.64 -21.01 -0.23
CA LEU A 40 -12.34 -19.68 0.28
C LEU A 40 -13.61 -19.01 0.79
N LEU A 41 -13.58 -18.52 2.02
CA LEU A 41 -14.66 -17.77 2.66
C LEU A 41 -14.15 -16.39 3.04
N PHE A 42 -14.90 -15.36 2.69
CA PHE A 42 -14.59 -13.97 3.01
C PHE A 42 -15.32 -13.53 4.28
N TYR A 43 -14.55 -13.06 5.26
CA TYR A 43 -15.08 -12.47 6.48
C TYR A 43 -15.17 -10.95 6.31
N THR A 44 -16.37 -10.43 6.00
CA THR A 44 -16.58 -9.09 5.46
C THR A 44 -17.19 -8.12 6.46
N PRO A 45 -16.83 -6.82 6.44
CA PRO A 45 -17.51 -5.81 7.22
C PRO A 45 -18.99 -5.70 6.81
N PRO A 46 -19.89 -5.26 7.71
CA PRO A 46 -21.30 -5.02 7.38
C PRO A 46 -21.43 -3.88 6.37
N GLY A 47 -22.39 -4.00 5.44
CA GLY A 47 -22.72 -2.96 4.45
C GLY A 47 -21.94 -3.00 3.15
N GLU A 48 -20.91 -3.79 3.02
CA GLU A 48 -20.19 -4.01 1.75
C GLU A 48 -21.04 -4.94 0.85
N GLN A 49 -21.66 -4.36 -0.19
CA GLN A 49 -22.49 -5.12 -1.14
C GLN A 49 -21.83 -5.35 -2.50
N ASP A 50 -20.74 -4.67 -2.80
CA ASP A 50 -20.13 -4.66 -4.14
C ASP A 50 -18.90 -5.59 -4.23
N TRP A 51 -19.04 -6.80 -3.70
CA TRP A 51 -18.04 -7.84 -3.88
C TRP A 51 -18.18 -8.44 -5.27
N SER A 52 -17.24 -8.17 -6.14
CA SER A 52 -17.11 -8.82 -7.45
C SER A 52 -16.73 -10.31 -7.33
N TYR A 53 -16.73 -10.86 -6.12
CA TYR A 53 -16.46 -12.26 -5.80
C TYR A 53 -17.77 -13.06 -5.69
N SER A 54 -17.64 -14.37 -5.69
CA SER A 54 -18.78 -15.28 -5.49
C SER A 54 -19.64 -14.86 -4.29
N ARG A 55 -20.86 -14.41 -4.56
CA ARG A 55 -21.82 -13.93 -3.54
C ARG A 55 -22.14 -14.95 -2.45
N ASN A 56 -21.81 -16.22 -2.67
CA ASN A 56 -22.17 -17.33 -1.78
C ASN A 56 -21.09 -17.69 -0.75
N ASN A 57 -19.91 -17.06 -0.80
CA ASN A 57 -18.76 -17.45 0.02
C ASN A 57 -18.33 -16.36 1.03
N HIS A 58 -19.27 -15.63 1.58
CA HIS A 58 -18.94 -14.63 2.61
C HIS A 58 -19.85 -14.73 3.84
N PHE A 59 -19.33 -14.25 4.96
CA PHE A 59 -20.12 -14.04 6.18
C PHE A 59 -19.72 -12.74 6.85
N THR A 60 -20.72 -12.08 7.46
CA THR A 60 -20.59 -10.69 7.92
C THR A 60 -19.95 -10.61 9.30
N GLN A 61 -19.08 -9.62 9.49
CA GLN A 61 -18.53 -9.26 10.78
C GLN A 61 -19.59 -8.73 11.74
N HIS A 62 -19.42 -9.08 13.01
CA HIS A 62 -20.24 -8.55 14.10
C HIS A 62 -19.32 -8.04 15.22
N PRO A 63 -19.68 -6.94 15.93
CA PRO A 63 -18.87 -6.41 17.02
C PRO A 63 -18.52 -7.41 18.12
N LEU A 64 -19.42 -8.35 18.44
CA LEU A 64 -19.19 -9.41 19.43
C LEU A 64 -18.13 -10.43 18.98
N HIS A 65 -17.83 -10.53 17.70
CA HIS A 65 -16.78 -11.43 17.19
C HIS A 65 -15.38 -11.07 17.67
N LYS A 66 -15.17 -9.85 18.20
CA LYS A 66 -13.94 -9.46 18.89
C LYS A 66 -13.68 -10.28 20.16
N PHE A 67 -14.75 -10.74 20.79
CA PHE A 67 -14.69 -11.54 22.02
C PHE A 67 -14.85 -13.02 21.75
N ARG A 68 -15.72 -13.38 20.83
CA ARG A 68 -16.00 -14.76 20.43
C ARG A 68 -16.39 -14.81 18.95
N LEU A 69 -15.54 -15.41 18.13
CA LEU A 69 -15.88 -15.72 16.74
C LEU A 69 -17.04 -16.74 16.68
N PRO A 70 -17.85 -16.71 15.61
CA PRO A 70 -18.88 -17.73 15.40
C PRO A 70 -18.25 -19.11 15.23
N GLU A 71 -19.06 -20.15 15.22
CA GLU A 71 -18.60 -21.48 14.87
C GLU A 71 -18.11 -21.49 13.42
N LEU A 72 -16.80 -21.72 13.23
CA LEU A 72 -16.16 -21.69 11.92
C LEU A 72 -16.18 -23.08 11.26
N GLY A 73 -16.87 -24.05 11.89
CA GLY A 73 -16.98 -25.42 11.40
C GLY A 73 -15.62 -26.07 11.24
N SER A 74 -15.40 -26.71 10.06
CA SER A 74 -14.13 -27.34 9.70
C SER A 74 -13.11 -26.37 9.10
N ALA A 75 -13.10 -25.08 9.53
CA ALA A 75 -12.10 -24.14 9.03
C ALA A 75 -10.69 -24.57 9.40
N ALA A 76 -9.83 -24.68 8.39
CA ALA A 76 -8.43 -25.06 8.56
C ALA A 76 -7.54 -23.85 8.75
N ILE A 77 -7.77 -22.77 7.99
CA ILE A 77 -6.97 -21.55 7.96
C ILE A 77 -7.82 -20.33 8.28
N TRP A 78 -7.25 -19.42 9.06
CA TRP A 78 -7.67 -18.03 9.21
C TRP A 78 -6.54 -17.12 8.74
N HIS A 79 -6.75 -16.37 7.67
CA HIS A 79 -5.80 -15.34 7.25
C HIS A 79 -6.21 -14.00 7.84
N ALA A 80 -5.49 -13.56 8.86
CA ALA A 80 -5.57 -12.22 9.43
C ALA A 80 -4.78 -11.26 8.53
N THR A 81 -5.48 -10.44 7.78
CA THR A 81 -4.89 -9.58 6.74
C THR A 81 -4.24 -8.30 7.25
N TYR A 82 -4.23 -8.09 8.58
CA TYR A 82 -3.70 -6.88 9.17
C TYR A 82 -3.14 -7.12 10.57
N GLN A 83 -1.95 -6.58 10.83
CA GLN A 83 -1.20 -6.75 12.07
C GLN A 83 -1.83 -6.11 13.33
N ASN A 84 -2.95 -5.43 13.20
CA ASN A 84 -3.68 -4.84 14.33
C ASN A 84 -5.17 -5.23 14.27
N THR A 85 -5.47 -6.44 13.76
CA THR A 85 -6.84 -6.96 13.73
C THR A 85 -7.33 -7.32 15.13
N HIS A 86 -8.63 -7.10 15.38
CA HIS A 86 -9.31 -7.57 16.58
C HIS A 86 -10.10 -8.87 16.34
N TYR A 87 -10.08 -9.38 15.11
CA TYR A 87 -10.81 -10.57 14.69
C TYR A 87 -9.83 -11.70 14.37
N MET A 88 -9.49 -12.48 15.35
CA MET A 88 -8.56 -13.59 15.22
C MET A 88 -8.98 -14.74 16.15
N PRO A 89 -8.90 -16.00 15.74
CA PRO A 89 -9.27 -17.15 16.56
C PRO A 89 -8.24 -17.41 17.66
N LEU A 90 -8.15 -16.52 18.66
CA LEU A 90 -7.12 -16.55 19.70
C LEU A 90 -7.17 -17.84 20.56
N ARG A 91 -8.37 -18.36 20.83
CA ARG A 91 -8.60 -19.51 21.69
C ARG A 91 -8.66 -20.84 20.94
N ASN A 92 -9.09 -20.83 19.69
CA ASN A 92 -9.23 -22.05 18.90
C ASN A 92 -7.91 -22.42 18.21
N LYS A 93 -7.16 -23.33 18.83
CA LYS A 93 -5.86 -23.81 18.32
C LYS A 93 -5.97 -24.80 17.15
N LYS A 94 -7.18 -25.31 16.83
CA LYS A 94 -7.39 -26.20 15.68
C LYS A 94 -7.32 -25.44 14.36
N ILE A 95 -7.66 -24.14 14.37
CA ILE A 95 -7.57 -23.29 13.20
C ILE A 95 -6.15 -22.74 13.11
N LYS A 96 -5.47 -22.97 12.01
CA LYS A 96 -4.17 -22.37 11.70
C LYS A 96 -4.33 -20.90 11.33
N VAL A 97 -3.41 -20.06 11.77
CA VAL A 97 -3.48 -18.61 11.52
C VAL A 97 -2.27 -18.16 10.71
N VAL A 98 -2.56 -17.53 9.59
CA VAL A 98 -1.59 -16.72 8.82
C VAL A 98 -1.83 -15.26 9.16
N LEU A 99 -0.79 -14.54 9.58
CA LEU A 99 -0.87 -13.12 9.90
C LEU A 99 -0.07 -12.31 8.88
N SER A 100 -0.75 -11.42 8.15
CA SER A 100 -0.08 -10.43 7.30
C SER A 100 0.31 -9.20 8.09
N ILE A 101 1.56 -8.79 7.95
CA ILE A 101 2.16 -7.60 8.59
C ILE A 101 2.56 -6.63 7.47
N HIS A 102 1.92 -5.47 7.48
CA HIS A 102 2.13 -4.45 6.44
C HIS A 102 3.30 -3.53 6.77
N ASP A 103 3.39 -3.09 8.00
CA ASP A 103 4.45 -2.21 8.48
C ASP A 103 4.47 -2.11 10.00
N LEU A 104 5.55 -1.54 10.53
CA LEU A 104 5.65 -1.05 11.88
C LEU A 104 5.83 0.48 11.88
N ASN A 105 5.19 1.18 10.98
CA ASN A 105 5.32 2.63 10.77
C ASN A 105 5.02 3.47 12.02
N PHE A 106 4.28 2.92 12.99
CA PHE A 106 4.07 3.57 14.27
C PHE A 106 5.37 3.79 15.07
N LEU A 107 6.41 3.02 14.79
CA LEU A 107 7.74 3.18 15.41
C LEU A 107 8.43 4.48 14.94
N TYR A 108 8.19 4.87 13.70
CA TYR A 108 8.78 6.04 13.03
C TYR A 108 7.92 7.31 13.20
N ASP A 109 6.77 7.21 13.87
CA ASP A 109 5.91 8.35 14.15
C ASP A 109 6.41 9.11 15.39
N GLU A 110 7.00 10.27 15.18
CA GLU A 110 7.54 11.13 16.24
C GLU A 110 6.45 11.67 17.18
N LYS A 111 5.20 11.76 16.73
CA LYS A 111 4.07 12.19 17.55
C LYS A 111 3.61 11.16 18.57
N LYS A 112 4.04 9.90 18.43
CA LYS A 112 3.68 8.83 19.36
C LYS A 112 4.68 8.72 20.49
N SER A 113 4.18 8.71 21.73
CA SER A 113 5.00 8.47 22.90
C SER A 113 5.60 7.06 22.89
N VAL A 114 6.73 6.90 23.57
CA VAL A 114 7.39 5.59 23.75
C VAL A 114 6.43 4.56 24.33
N ALA A 115 5.65 4.92 25.34
CA ALA A 115 4.66 4.05 25.96
C ALA A 115 3.59 3.57 24.96
N LYS A 116 3.14 4.45 24.02
CA LYS A 116 2.18 4.08 23.00
C LYS A 116 2.78 3.14 21.95
N LYS A 117 4.02 3.38 21.54
CA LYS A 117 4.75 2.47 20.64
C LYS A 117 4.92 1.08 21.29
N GLN A 118 5.27 1.05 22.56
CA GLN A 118 5.41 -0.19 23.34
C GLN A 118 4.08 -0.96 23.42
N GLN A 119 2.96 -0.26 23.65
CA GLN A 119 1.63 -0.87 23.66
C GLN A 119 1.29 -1.54 22.31
N TYR A 120 1.61 -0.88 21.20
CA TYR A 120 1.41 -1.47 19.87
C TYR A 120 2.29 -2.70 19.63
N LEU A 121 3.57 -2.67 20.05
CA LEU A 121 4.46 -3.82 19.96
C LEU A 121 3.97 -5.00 20.79
N GLN A 122 3.53 -4.75 22.03
CA GLN A 122 2.98 -5.80 22.90
C GLN A 122 1.74 -6.45 22.28
N TYR A 123 0.86 -5.66 21.69
CA TYR A 123 -0.32 -6.19 21.01
C TYR A 123 0.06 -7.01 19.77
N LEU A 124 0.96 -6.50 18.93
CA LEU A 124 1.48 -7.24 17.78
C LEU A 124 2.14 -8.56 18.22
N GLN A 125 2.92 -8.54 19.30
CA GLN A 125 3.55 -9.75 19.85
C GLN A 125 2.50 -10.81 20.25
N GLN A 126 1.38 -10.40 20.83
CA GLN A 126 0.28 -11.34 21.15
C GLN A 126 -0.29 -12.00 19.88
N LEU A 127 -0.46 -11.22 18.79
CA LEU A 127 -0.94 -11.75 17.51
C LEU A 127 0.11 -12.67 16.87
N ILE A 128 1.39 -12.29 16.91
CA ILE A 128 2.51 -13.13 16.45
C ILE A 128 2.55 -14.46 17.24
N ASN A 129 2.44 -14.41 18.54
CA ASN A 129 2.45 -15.63 19.38
C ASN A 129 1.33 -16.60 19.01
N ARG A 130 0.16 -16.07 18.57
CA ARG A 130 -0.98 -16.88 18.11
C ARG A 130 -0.81 -17.41 16.70
N ALA A 131 -0.14 -16.67 15.82
CA ALA A 131 0.00 -17.04 14.42
C ALA A 131 0.82 -18.33 14.25
N ASP A 132 0.49 -19.12 13.23
CA ASP A 132 1.24 -20.30 12.81
C ASP A 132 2.23 -19.96 11.69
N ALA A 133 1.95 -18.93 10.87
CA ALA A 133 2.86 -18.36 9.89
C ALA A 133 2.69 -16.85 9.79
N LEU A 134 3.77 -16.16 9.43
CA LEU A 134 3.83 -14.71 9.29
C LEU A 134 4.19 -14.36 7.84
N VAL A 135 3.52 -13.35 7.29
CA VAL A 135 3.81 -12.82 5.96
C VAL A 135 4.00 -11.32 6.06
N CYS A 136 5.17 -10.83 5.70
CA CYS A 136 5.44 -9.40 5.55
C CYS A 136 5.28 -8.97 4.09
N ILE A 137 4.80 -7.76 3.84
CA ILE A 137 4.59 -7.28 2.46
C ILE A 137 5.84 -6.68 1.83
N SER A 138 6.93 -6.55 2.59
CA SER A 138 8.25 -6.09 2.13
C SER A 138 9.34 -6.67 3.00
N GLU A 139 10.55 -6.70 2.48
CA GLU A 139 11.75 -7.10 3.24
C GLU A 139 12.02 -6.12 4.37
N PHE A 140 11.80 -4.83 4.13
CA PHE A 140 11.88 -3.81 5.16
C PHE A 140 10.95 -4.13 6.35
N SER A 141 9.66 -4.44 6.08
CA SER A 141 8.72 -4.81 7.14
C SER A 141 9.13 -6.11 7.85
N ARG A 142 9.74 -7.07 7.13
CA ARG A 142 10.27 -8.30 7.73
C ARG A 142 11.42 -8.01 8.69
N GLN A 143 12.35 -7.14 8.31
CA GLN A 143 13.46 -6.71 9.15
C GLN A 143 12.98 -6.00 10.42
N ASP A 144 12.01 -5.08 10.28
CA ASP A 144 11.39 -4.41 11.43
C ASP A 144 10.75 -5.42 12.40
N VAL A 145 10.01 -6.41 11.87
CA VAL A 145 9.41 -7.46 12.70
C VAL A 145 10.48 -8.26 13.42
N MET A 146 11.53 -8.69 12.74
CA MET A 146 12.62 -9.46 13.34
C MET A 146 13.41 -8.66 14.39
N GLN A 147 13.51 -7.35 14.23
CA GLN A 147 14.24 -6.47 15.14
C GLN A 147 13.43 -6.18 16.42
N HIS A 148 12.09 -6.10 16.32
CA HIS A 148 11.24 -5.57 17.38
C HIS A 148 10.31 -6.61 18.02
N CYS A 149 10.19 -7.81 17.42
CA CYS A 149 9.30 -8.87 17.88
C CYS A 149 10.03 -10.22 17.96
N ASP A 150 9.61 -11.05 18.89
CA ASP A 150 10.02 -12.45 18.93
C ASP A 150 9.12 -13.28 18.02
N VAL A 151 9.69 -13.78 16.94
CA VAL A 151 8.97 -14.62 15.96
C VAL A 151 9.13 -16.12 16.25
N GLY A 152 10.03 -16.49 17.14
CA GLY A 152 10.36 -17.88 17.46
C GLY A 152 10.77 -18.67 16.19
N ASN A 153 10.33 -19.92 16.11
CA ASN A 153 10.58 -20.80 14.94
C ASN A 153 9.46 -20.76 13.88
N LYS A 154 8.63 -19.72 13.86
CA LYS A 154 7.52 -19.64 12.91
C LYS A 154 8.02 -19.34 11.48
N PRO A 155 7.39 -19.94 10.45
CA PRO A 155 7.60 -19.51 9.08
C PRO A 155 7.34 -18.01 8.95
N LEU A 156 8.32 -17.27 8.46
CA LEU A 156 8.24 -15.84 8.18
C LEU A 156 8.74 -15.60 6.76
N CYS A 157 7.86 -15.19 5.87
CA CYS A 157 8.20 -14.93 4.47
C CYS A 157 7.78 -13.52 4.04
N VAL A 158 8.34 -13.08 2.92
CA VAL A 158 7.93 -11.83 2.25
C VAL A 158 7.11 -12.18 1.02
N ILE A 159 5.93 -11.57 0.92
CA ILE A 159 5.06 -11.66 -0.27
C ILE A 159 4.67 -10.23 -0.65
N HIS A 160 5.25 -9.73 -1.72
CA HIS A 160 4.99 -8.39 -2.22
C HIS A 160 3.56 -8.23 -2.72
N ASN A 161 3.03 -7.01 -2.61
CA ASN A 161 1.76 -6.64 -3.23
C ASN A 161 1.90 -6.49 -4.75
N GLY A 162 0.78 -6.57 -5.48
CA GLY A 162 0.75 -6.35 -6.92
C GLY A 162 0.34 -4.92 -7.31
N SER A 163 0.41 -4.62 -8.60
CA SER A 163 -0.14 -3.39 -9.16
C SER A 163 -1.67 -3.43 -9.23
N ASN A 164 -2.31 -2.28 -9.04
CA ASN A 164 -3.77 -2.11 -9.09
C ASN A 164 -4.22 -1.28 -10.29
N LEU A 165 -3.30 -0.84 -11.15
CA LEU A 165 -3.62 0.10 -12.20
C LEU A 165 -4.49 -0.53 -13.29
N LEU A 166 -5.49 0.23 -13.78
CA LEU A 166 -6.31 -0.18 -14.91
C LEU A 166 -5.52 -0.05 -16.22
N GLU A 167 -5.60 -1.05 -17.08
CA GLU A 167 -4.88 -1.10 -18.36
C GLU A 167 -5.35 -0.04 -19.38
N SER A 168 -6.61 0.34 -19.31
CA SER A 168 -7.21 1.29 -20.28
C SER A 168 -7.92 2.42 -19.54
N PRO A 169 -7.25 3.57 -19.32
CA PRO A 169 -7.90 4.72 -18.69
C PRO A 169 -8.90 5.38 -19.63
N SER A 170 -10.12 5.58 -19.17
CA SER A 170 -11.12 6.40 -19.87
C SER A 170 -10.82 7.89 -19.69
N LEU A 171 -11.03 8.68 -20.74
CA LEU A 171 -10.77 10.13 -20.75
C LEU A 171 -11.94 10.98 -20.26
N GLU A 172 -13.04 10.37 -19.89
CA GLU A 172 -14.20 11.08 -19.36
C GLU A 172 -14.00 11.44 -17.88
N THR A 173 -13.22 12.48 -17.63
CA THR A 173 -12.97 12.95 -16.29
C THR A 173 -13.62 14.29 -16.02
N LYS A 174 -14.30 14.43 -14.88
CA LYS A 174 -14.73 15.70 -14.30
C LYS A 174 -13.58 16.40 -13.54
N SER A 175 -12.45 15.71 -13.40
CA SER A 175 -11.29 16.18 -12.63
C SER A 175 -10.44 17.17 -13.41
N TYR A 176 -9.54 17.81 -12.69
CA TYR A 176 -8.63 18.80 -13.22
C TYR A 176 -7.80 18.25 -14.39
N ARG A 177 -7.73 19.01 -15.50
CA ARG A 177 -6.85 18.75 -16.63
C ARG A 177 -5.70 19.74 -16.62
N PRO A 178 -4.46 19.27 -16.43
CA PRO A 178 -3.29 20.16 -16.40
C PRO A 178 -3.08 20.83 -17.75
N ARG A 179 -2.65 22.10 -17.71
CA ARG A 179 -2.35 22.91 -18.90
C ARG A 179 -0.87 22.85 -19.27
N LYS A 180 -0.04 22.38 -18.37
CA LYS A 180 1.42 22.22 -18.52
C LYS A 180 1.79 20.75 -18.26
N PRO A 181 3.01 20.31 -18.64
CA PRO A 181 3.53 19.05 -18.14
C PRO A 181 3.44 19.01 -16.61
N PHE A 182 3.17 17.86 -16.01
CA PHE A 182 2.92 17.81 -14.59
C PHE A 182 3.69 16.69 -13.88
N LEU A 183 4.11 17.00 -12.66
CA LEU A 183 4.57 16.05 -11.66
C LEU A 183 3.33 15.51 -10.93
N PHE A 184 3.23 14.19 -10.80
CA PHE A 184 2.11 13.56 -10.12
C PHE A 184 2.55 12.93 -8.81
N SER A 185 1.72 13.05 -7.80
CA SER A 185 1.86 12.36 -6.51
C SER A 185 0.48 11.93 -6.01
N ILE A 186 0.41 10.86 -5.21
CA ILE A 186 -0.85 10.36 -4.69
C ILE A 186 -0.71 9.76 -3.29
N GLY A 187 -1.71 9.99 -2.44
CA GLY A 187 -1.82 9.44 -1.10
C GLY A 187 -2.68 10.32 -0.20
N VAL A 188 -3.08 9.79 0.95
CA VAL A 188 -3.79 10.59 1.96
C VAL A 188 -2.93 11.81 2.34
N LEU A 189 -3.51 13.02 2.28
CA LEU A 189 -2.79 14.26 2.59
C LEU A 189 -2.49 14.34 4.09
N HIS A 190 -1.34 13.81 4.46
CA HIS A 190 -0.83 13.74 5.84
C HIS A 190 0.68 14.00 5.84
N ARG A 191 1.23 14.59 6.93
CA ARG A 191 2.64 14.97 7.04
C ARG A 191 3.63 13.87 6.68
N LYS A 192 3.35 12.60 6.97
CA LYS A 192 4.22 11.48 6.61
C LYS A 192 4.43 11.30 5.10
N LYS A 193 3.51 11.82 4.27
CA LYS A 193 3.64 11.78 2.80
C LYS A 193 4.58 12.85 2.25
N ASN A 194 4.88 13.86 3.06
CA ASN A 194 5.93 14.85 2.82
C ASN A 194 5.80 15.64 1.51
N PHE A 195 4.57 15.80 0.99
CA PHE A 195 4.32 16.42 -0.32
C PHE A 195 4.85 17.84 -0.45
N HIS A 196 4.93 18.61 0.65
CA HIS A 196 5.37 19.99 0.65
C HIS A 196 6.81 20.18 0.15
N VAL A 197 7.66 19.16 0.27
CA VAL A 197 9.05 19.22 -0.21
C VAL A 197 9.16 19.22 -1.74
N LEU A 198 8.06 18.88 -2.45
CA LEU A 198 8.01 18.93 -3.92
C LEU A 198 7.78 20.35 -4.46
N LEU A 199 7.27 21.30 -3.64
CA LEU A 199 6.93 22.65 -4.08
C LEU A 199 8.11 23.43 -4.67
N PRO A 200 9.33 23.40 -4.08
CA PRO A 200 10.48 24.10 -4.66
C PRO A 200 10.83 23.66 -6.08
N LEU A 201 10.52 22.41 -6.48
CA LEU A 201 10.75 21.95 -7.85
C LEU A 201 9.99 22.76 -8.89
N LEU A 202 8.84 23.35 -8.52
CA LEU A 202 8.02 24.16 -9.43
C LEU A 202 8.66 25.53 -9.76
N LYS A 203 9.58 26.05 -8.92
CA LYS A 203 10.24 27.35 -9.16
C LYS A 203 11.16 27.30 -10.37
N GLN A 204 11.80 26.18 -10.62
CA GLN A 204 12.82 26.02 -11.66
C GLN A 204 12.29 25.26 -12.88
N ASN A 205 11.09 24.74 -12.79
CA ASN A 205 10.50 23.89 -13.83
C ASN A 205 9.13 24.43 -14.29
N THR A 206 8.95 24.55 -15.60
CA THR A 206 7.65 24.95 -16.16
C THR A 206 6.69 23.76 -16.15
N MET A 207 6.21 23.41 -14.94
CA MET A 207 5.28 22.27 -14.74
C MET A 207 4.28 22.56 -13.63
N GLU A 208 3.25 21.75 -13.56
CA GLU A 208 2.29 21.71 -12.46
C GLU A 208 2.61 20.54 -11.52
N LEU A 209 2.24 20.67 -10.25
CA LEU A 209 2.24 19.58 -9.26
C LEU A 209 0.79 19.20 -8.94
N LEU A 210 0.42 17.99 -9.30
CA LEU A 210 -0.88 17.40 -9.00
C LEU A 210 -0.74 16.40 -7.86
N ILE A 211 -1.48 16.63 -6.78
CA ILE A 211 -1.51 15.73 -5.61
C ILE A 211 -2.93 15.20 -5.45
N ALA A 212 -3.11 13.90 -5.68
CA ALA A 212 -4.37 13.22 -5.48
C ALA A 212 -4.43 12.52 -4.12
N GLY A 213 -5.62 12.46 -3.52
CA GLY A 213 -5.84 11.71 -2.29
C GLY A 213 -6.79 12.40 -1.32
N LYS A 214 -7.26 11.62 -0.35
CA LYS A 214 -8.17 12.13 0.69
C LYS A 214 -7.52 13.27 1.48
N HIS A 215 -8.26 14.34 1.68
CA HIS A 215 -7.93 15.42 2.60
C HIS A 215 -8.23 14.95 4.03
N ASP A 216 -7.20 14.65 4.80
CA ASP A 216 -7.34 14.04 6.13
C ASP A 216 -6.77 14.93 7.26
N ASP A 217 -5.78 15.75 6.94
CA ASP A 217 -5.12 16.67 7.89
C ASP A 217 -5.22 18.11 7.35
N GLU A 218 -6.25 18.86 7.78
CA GLU A 218 -6.51 20.24 7.36
C GLU A 218 -5.34 21.17 7.70
N HIS A 219 -4.64 20.94 8.81
CA HIS A 219 -3.46 21.74 9.16
C HIS A 219 -2.32 21.53 8.17
N TYR A 220 -2.13 20.30 7.72
CA TYR A 220 -1.12 19.99 6.72
C TYR A 220 -1.49 20.55 5.34
N ILE A 221 -2.76 20.51 4.97
CA ILE A 221 -3.27 21.11 3.72
C ILE A 221 -3.05 22.64 3.74
N SER A 222 -3.40 23.29 4.83
CA SER A 222 -3.17 24.73 5.02
C SER A 222 -1.68 25.08 4.93
N PHE A 223 -0.83 24.28 5.57
CA PHE A 223 0.62 24.43 5.49
C PHE A 223 1.15 24.30 4.05
N ILE A 224 0.68 23.33 3.27
CA ILE A 224 1.08 23.16 1.85
C ILE A 224 0.69 24.41 1.04
N LYS A 225 -0.55 24.90 1.21
CA LYS A 225 -1.07 26.09 0.50
C LYS A 225 -0.30 27.38 0.89
N GLU A 226 -0.01 27.55 2.17
CA GLU A 226 0.78 28.69 2.63
C GLU A 226 2.20 28.64 2.05
N ARG A 227 2.83 27.48 2.13
CA ARG A 227 4.17 27.30 1.58
C ARG A 227 4.22 27.49 0.07
N SER A 228 3.19 27.12 -0.67
CA SER A 228 3.13 27.37 -2.12
C SER A 228 3.06 28.86 -2.44
N ARG A 229 2.30 29.66 -1.65
CA ARG A 229 2.24 31.13 -1.78
C ARG A 229 3.57 31.80 -1.44
N GLU A 230 4.22 31.40 -0.34
CA GLU A 230 5.55 31.90 0.01
C GLU A 230 6.58 31.69 -1.10
N LEU A 231 6.45 30.57 -1.82
CA LEU A 231 7.33 30.22 -2.93
C LEU A 231 6.91 30.86 -4.27
N GLY A 232 5.71 31.47 -4.35
CA GLY A 232 5.14 32.01 -5.58
C GLY A 232 4.80 30.96 -6.63
N VAL A 233 4.35 29.78 -6.19
CA VAL A 233 4.04 28.63 -7.07
C VAL A 233 2.62 28.10 -6.87
N GLU A 234 1.75 28.85 -6.21
CA GLU A 234 0.38 28.45 -5.90
C GLU A 234 -0.46 28.15 -7.14
N ASP A 235 -0.27 28.88 -8.24
CA ASP A 235 -0.97 28.67 -9.50
C ASP A 235 -0.59 27.36 -10.18
N ASN A 236 0.53 26.76 -9.80
CA ASN A 236 1.01 25.50 -10.34
C ASN A 236 0.75 24.31 -9.38
N LEU A 237 0.12 24.53 -8.23
CA LEU A 237 -0.21 23.47 -7.27
C LEU A 237 -1.70 23.11 -7.35
N HIS A 238 -2.02 21.83 -7.57
CA HIS A 238 -3.39 21.32 -7.62
C HIS A 238 -3.59 20.16 -6.65
N LEU A 239 -4.36 20.41 -5.59
CA LEU A 239 -4.80 19.39 -4.64
C LEU A 239 -6.12 18.81 -5.13
N LEU A 240 -6.06 17.65 -5.78
CA LEU A 240 -7.19 17.08 -6.53
C LEU A 240 -8.29 16.47 -5.64
N GLY A 241 -7.97 16.20 -4.35
CA GLY A 241 -8.86 15.40 -3.54
C GLY A 241 -8.87 13.94 -3.99
N ARG A 242 -9.98 13.25 -3.70
CA ARG A 242 -10.17 11.86 -4.17
C ARG A 242 -10.37 11.83 -5.66
N VAL A 243 -9.74 10.86 -6.30
CA VAL A 243 -9.86 10.59 -7.73
C VAL A 243 -10.39 9.17 -7.93
N THR A 244 -11.13 8.94 -9.01
CA THR A 244 -11.57 7.60 -9.41
C THR A 244 -10.39 6.76 -9.90
N GLU A 245 -10.56 5.45 -10.00
CA GLU A 245 -9.53 4.55 -10.54
C GLU A 245 -9.18 4.90 -12.01
N GLN A 246 -10.18 5.33 -12.81
CA GLN A 246 -9.96 5.81 -14.18
C GLN A 246 -9.12 7.08 -14.21
N GLU A 247 -9.46 8.06 -13.37
CA GLU A 247 -8.70 9.31 -13.24
C GLU A 247 -7.29 9.06 -12.75
N LYS A 248 -7.12 8.23 -11.72
CA LYS A 248 -5.82 7.80 -11.21
C LYS A 248 -4.97 7.20 -12.34
N SER A 249 -5.54 6.27 -13.08
CA SER A 249 -4.86 5.64 -14.22
C SER A 249 -4.50 6.67 -15.29
N TRP A 250 -5.39 7.62 -15.57
CA TRP A 250 -5.09 8.70 -16.53
C TRP A 250 -3.92 9.57 -16.06
N TYR A 251 -3.90 10.01 -14.79
CA TYR A 251 -2.80 10.83 -14.25
C TYR A 251 -1.46 10.08 -14.31
N PHE A 252 -1.43 8.81 -13.93
CA PHE A 252 -0.22 8.01 -14.05
C PHE A 252 0.26 7.89 -15.51
N ASN A 253 -0.65 7.67 -16.46
CA ASN A 253 -0.27 7.52 -17.86
C ASN A 253 0.18 8.84 -18.52
N ASN A 254 -0.24 9.99 -18.00
CA ASN A 254 0.02 11.28 -18.64
C ASN A 254 1.00 12.17 -17.86
N CYS A 255 1.39 11.82 -16.63
CA CYS A 255 2.38 12.59 -15.89
C CYS A 255 3.75 12.54 -16.58
N ARG A 256 4.49 13.65 -16.45
CA ARG A 256 5.88 13.73 -16.89
C ARG A 256 6.79 12.88 -15.99
N ALA A 257 6.52 12.87 -14.68
CA ALA A 257 7.19 12.06 -13.69
C ALA A 257 6.26 11.80 -12.51
N PHE A 258 6.54 10.74 -11.77
CA PHE A 258 5.89 10.43 -10.50
C PHE A 258 6.85 10.71 -9.35
N ALA A 259 6.40 11.45 -8.32
CA ALA A 259 7.19 11.75 -7.14
C ALA A 259 6.51 11.21 -5.88
N PHE A 260 7.27 10.54 -5.02
CA PHE A 260 6.74 9.96 -3.80
C PHE A 260 7.74 10.14 -2.63
N PRO A 261 7.79 11.36 -2.03
CA PRO A 261 8.76 11.72 -1.01
C PRO A 261 8.35 11.26 0.40
N SER A 262 7.58 10.19 0.52
CA SER A 262 7.02 9.70 1.77
C SER A 262 8.12 9.33 2.77
N ILE A 263 7.95 9.71 4.05
CA ILE A 263 8.91 9.43 5.11
C ILE A 263 8.83 7.97 5.57
N SER A 264 7.65 7.36 5.46
CA SER A 264 7.42 6.01 5.98
C SER A 264 6.34 5.27 5.19
N GLU A 265 6.74 4.18 4.56
CA GLU A 265 5.87 3.27 3.80
C GLU A 265 6.19 1.81 4.13
N GLY A 266 5.14 0.99 4.22
CA GLY A 266 5.31 -0.47 4.34
C GLY A 266 5.57 -1.15 2.99
N PHE A 267 5.21 -0.48 1.87
CA PHE A 267 5.40 -1.00 0.51
C PHE A 267 5.53 0.14 -0.53
N GLY A 268 4.45 0.85 -0.80
CA GLY A 268 4.42 1.89 -1.83
C GLY A 268 3.65 1.46 -3.08
N LEU A 269 2.39 1.02 -2.93
CA LEU A 269 1.52 0.67 -4.06
C LEU A 269 1.55 1.69 -5.20
N PRO A 270 1.51 3.04 -4.95
CA PRO A 270 1.57 4.03 -6.01
C PRO A 270 2.87 3.99 -6.83
N VAL A 271 3.98 3.53 -6.23
CA VAL A 271 5.25 3.38 -6.96
C VAL A 271 5.13 2.28 -8.01
N VAL A 272 4.56 1.14 -7.64
CA VAL A 272 4.32 0.01 -8.56
C VAL A 272 3.33 0.39 -9.66
N GLU A 273 2.31 1.19 -9.32
CA GLU A 273 1.35 1.74 -10.30
C GLU A 273 2.06 2.66 -11.31
N ALA A 274 2.94 3.54 -10.86
CA ALA A 274 3.75 4.39 -11.74
C ALA A 274 4.72 3.57 -12.60
N MET A 275 5.30 2.48 -12.06
CA MET A 275 6.13 1.53 -12.82
C MET A 275 5.37 0.90 -13.97
N SER A 276 4.12 0.50 -13.75
CA SER A 276 3.27 -0.08 -14.80
C SER A 276 3.09 0.86 -15.99
N CYS A 277 3.16 2.18 -15.75
CA CYS A 277 3.14 3.21 -16.79
C CYS A 277 4.54 3.55 -17.36
N GLY A 278 5.61 2.98 -16.82
CA GLY A 278 6.98 3.27 -17.25
C GLY A 278 7.41 4.71 -17.02
N LYS A 279 6.92 5.35 -15.95
CA LYS A 279 7.22 6.76 -15.65
C LYS A 279 8.51 6.91 -14.86
N PRO A 280 9.26 8.02 -15.04
CA PRO A 280 10.38 8.36 -14.15
C PRO A 280 9.88 8.42 -12.70
N LEU A 281 10.59 7.78 -11.79
CA LEU A 281 10.23 7.62 -10.38
C LEU A 281 11.19 8.41 -9.50
N PHE A 282 10.69 9.39 -8.75
CA PHE A 282 11.43 10.18 -7.78
C PHE A 282 10.92 9.85 -6.38
N LEU A 283 11.66 9.09 -5.63
CA LEU A 283 11.23 8.50 -4.36
C LEU A 283 12.08 9.02 -3.21
N SER A 284 11.57 8.95 -1.98
CA SER A 284 12.48 9.01 -0.83
C SER A 284 13.29 7.71 -0.73
N ASP A 285 14.45 7.79 -0.08
CA ASP A 285 15.28 6.63 0.24
C ASP A 285 14.88 5.94 1.56
N ARG A 286 13.62 6.16 2.01
CA ARG A 286 13.15 5.73 3.33
C ARG A 286 12.34 4.43 3.25
N THR A 287 12.51 3.64 4.31
CA THR A 287 11.71 2.44 4.60
C THR A 287 11.66 1.45 3.43
N ALA A 288 10.48 1.00 2.98
CA ALA A 288 10.37 0.03 1.88
C ALA A 288 10.60 0.63 0.47
N LEU A 289 10.67 1.95 0.30
CA LEU A 289 10.72 2.56 -1.02
C LEU A 289 11.99 2.20 -1.83
N PRO A 290 13.19 2.09 -1.25
CA PRO A 290 14.37 1.61 -1.98
C PRO A 290 14.24 0.16 -2.45
N GLU A 291 13.63 -0.71 -1.65
CA GLU A 291 13.36 -2.10 -2.03
C GLU A 291 12.43 -2.17 -3.24
N ILE A 292 11.35 -1.39 -3.23
CA ILE A 292 10.36 -1.39 -4.32
C ILE A 292 10.92 -0.68 -5.55
N GLY A 293 11.46 0.53 -5.39
CA GLY A 293 11.99 1.36 -6.47
C GLY A 293 13.21 0.74 -7.17
N GLY A 294 14.10 0.13 -6.40
CA GLY A 294 15.34 -0.50 -6.90
C GLY A 294 16.23 0.46 -7.65
N ASP A 295 16.95 -0.06 -8.62
CA ASP A 295 17.90 0.66 -9.47
C ASP A 295 17.26 1.45 -10.63
N VAL A 296 15.95 1.37 -10.79
CA VAL A 296 15.21 2.08 -11.84
C VAL A 296 14.55 3.37 -11.34
N SER A 297 14.84 3.78 -10.10
CA SER A 297 14.29 4.96 -9.46
C SER A 297 15.37 5.95 -9.04
N PHE A 298 15.02 7.21 -8.94
CA PHE A 298 15.85 8.30 -8.46
C PHE A 298 15.46 8.64 -7.02
N TYR A 299 16.45 8.78 -6.12
CA TYR A 299 16.17 8.88 -4.69
C TYR A 299 16.54 10.23 -4.10
N PHE A 300 15.56 10.86 -3.46
CA PHE A 300 15.78 12.00 -2.59
C PHE A 300 16.32 11.52 -1.24
N ARG A 301 17.63 11.59 -1.04
CA ARG A 301 18.30 11.25 0.23
C ARG A 301 18.18 12.37 1.24
N ASP A 302 18.06 13.58 0.74
CA ASP A 302 17.85 14.83 1.45
C ASP A 302 16.66 15.58 0.81
N PHE A 303 15.89 16.27 1.60
CA PHE A 303 14.72 17.03 1.14
C PHE A 303 15.01 18.54 1.04
N SER A 304 16.27 18.96 1.05
CA SER A 304 16.64 20.34 0.74
C SER A 304 16.30 20.66 -0.72
N PRO A 305 15.83 21.88 -1.02
CA PRO A 305 15.41 22.26 -2.37
C PRO A 305 16.49 22.03 -3.43
N ASP A 306 17.73 22.34 -3.11
CA ASP A 306 18.85 22.24 -4.07
C ASP A 306 19.15 20.77 -4.41
N HIS A 307 19.26 19.89 -3.40
CA HIS A 307 19.45 18.47 -3.62
C HIS A 307 18.30 17.85 -4.41
N MET A 308 17.06 18.17 -4.06
CA MET A 308 15.90 17.64 -4.78
C MET A 308 15.88 18.09 -6.24
N GLN A 309 16.24 19.35 -6.52
CA GLN A 309 16.34 19.88 -7.87
C GLN A 309 17.46 19.19 -8.67
N GLU A 310 18.63 18.98 -8.06
CA GLU A 310 19.73 18.24 -8.67
C GLU A 310 19.31 16.82 -9.05
N VAL A 311 18.76 16.05 -8.11
CA VAL A 311 18.26 14.69 -8.35
C VAL A 311 17.18 14.67 -9.43
N PHE A 312 16.27 15.64 -9.41
CA PHE A 312 15.19 15.72 -10.40
C PHE A 312 15.72 15.97 -11.80
N THR A 313 16.63 16.93 -11.96
CA THR A 313 17.23 17.27 -13.26
C THR A 313 18.04 16.11 -13.81
N ALA A 314 19.00 15.61 -13.02
CA ALA A 314 19.86 14.50 -13.43
C ALA A 314 19.06 13.22 -13.73
N GLY A 315 18.02 12.97 -12.93
CA GLY A 315 17.12 11.82 -13.11
C GLY A 315 16.30 11.91 -14.40
N MET A 316 15.78 13.10 -14.74
CA MET A 316 15.03 13.30 -15.98
C MET A 316 15.93 13.16 -17.21
N ASP A 317 17.17 13.62 -17.15
CA ASP A 317 18.14 13.47 -18.22
C ASP A 317 18.54 12.00 -18.40
N THR A 318 18.90 11.30 -17.32
CA THR A 318 19.18 9.87 -17.33
C THR A 318 18.03 9.04 -17.87
N PHE A 319 16.80 9.34 -17.44
CA PHE A 319 15.60 8.65 -17.93
C PHE A 319 15.45 8.73 -19.44
N LYS A 320 15.71 9.93 -20.01
CA LYS A 320 15.61 10.18 -21.44
C LYS A 320 16.76 9.50 -22.22
N GLU A 321 17.99 9.69 -21.76
CA GLU A 321 19.21 9.17 -22.43
C GLU A 321 19.24 7.65 -22.45
N GLN A 322 18.86 6.99 -21.36
CA GLN A 322 18.88 5.53 -21.22
C GLN A 322 17.59 4.84 -21.61
N ASN A 323 16.56 5.59 -22.06
CA ASN A 323 15.23 5.06 -22.39
C ASN A 323 14.67 4.11 -21.29
N MET A 324 14.70 4.58 -20.03
CA MET A 324 14.45 3.75 -18.85
C MET A 324 13.00 3.21 -18.76
N SER A 325 12.06 3.74 -19.56
CA SER A 325 10.64 3.37 -19.48
C SER A 325 10.41 1.85 -19.54
N ILE A 326 11.17 1.14 -20.41
CA ILE A 326 11.06 -0.32 -20.56
C ILE A 326 11.53 -1.02 -19.27
N LYS A 327 12.72 -0.68 -18.78
CA LYS A 327 13.30 -1.26 -17.55
C LYS A 327 12.39 -1.03 -16.32
N ILE A 328 11.78 0.16 -16.25
CA ILE A 328 10.83 0.48 -15.17
C ILE A 328 9.60 -0.41 -15.25
N ARG A 329 9.02 -0.62 -16.44
CA ARG A 329 7.88 -1.53 -16.62
C ARG A 329 8.27 -2.97 -16.29
N GLU A 330 9.42 -3.45 -16.76
CA GLU A 330 9.93 -4.79 -16.46
C GLU A 330 10.03 -5.02 -14.95
N ARG A 331 10.61 -4.05 -14.20
CA ARG A 331 10.62 -4.12 -12.74
C ARG A 331 9.20 -4.17 -12.18
N GLY A 332 8.28 -3.37 -12.69
CA GLY A 332 6.87 -3.36 -12.29
C GLY A 332 6.19 -4.74 -12.41
N THR A 333 6.59 -5.57 -13.38
CA THR A 333 6.01 -6.91 -13.57
C THR A 333 6.30 -7.89 -12.44
N HIS A 334 7.34 -7.64 -11.63
CA HIS A 334 7.65 -8.45 -10.45
C HIS A 334 6.58 -8.31 -9.36
N PHE A 335 5.84 -7.20 -9.35
CA PHE A 335 4.79 -6.90 -8.39
C PHE A 335 3.43 -7.27 -8.96
N ASN A 336 3.03 -8.53 -8.76
CA ASN A 336 1.90 -9.12 -9.45
C ASN A 336 0.99 -9.90 -8.49
N TRP A 337 -0.28 -9.51 -8.37
CA TRP A 337 -1.24 -10.14 -7.48
C TRP A 337 -1.49 -11.62 -7.76
N HIS A 338 -1.33 -12.07 -9.01
CA HIS A 338 -1.46 -13.49 -9.32
C HIS A 338 -0.34 -14.31 -8.67
N GLN A 339 0.90 -13.81 -8.72
CA GLN A 339 2.03 -14.45 -8.04
C GLN A 339 1.89 -14.37 -6.53
N SER A 340 1.50 -13.20 -6.00
CA SER A 340 1.25 -13.04 -4.56
C SER A 340 0.22 -14.05 -4.06
N ALA A 341 -0.91 -14.19 -4.76
CA ALA A 341 -1.95 -15.15 -4.39
C ALA A 341 -1.44 -16.61 -4.41
N LYS A 342 -0.64 -16.99 -5.40
CA LYS A 342 -0.01 -18.32 -5.45
C LYS A 342 0.90 -18.58 -4.27
N GLN A 343 1.70 -17.57 -3.88
CA GLN A 343 2.58 -17.66 -2.72
C GLN A 343 1.77 -17.78 -1.41
N TYR A 344 0.69 -17.00 -1.24
CA TYR A 344 -0.22 -17.14 -0.10
C TYR A 344 -0.87 -18.52 -0.05
N LEU A 345 -1.34 -19.05 -1.17
CA LEU A 345 -1.89 -20.42 -1.23
C LEU A 345 -0.84 -21.47 -0.86
N SER A 346 0.41 -21.29 -1.25
CA SER A 346 1.51 -22.17 -0.82
C SER A 346 1.72 -22.10 0.70
N VAL A 347 1.68 -20.90 1.30
CA VAL A 347 1.77 -20.75 2.76
C VAL A 347 0.59 -21.45 3.44
N TYR A 348 -0.64 -21.29 2.95
CA TYR A 348 -1.79 -21.96 3.54
C TYR A 348 -1.63 -23.48 3.48
N ARG A 349 -1.24 -24.03 2.33
CA ARG A 349 -1.07 -25.47 2.10
C ARG A 349 0.04 -26.08 2.95
N SER A 350 1.06 -25.31 3.33
CA SER A 350 2.13 -25.78 4.21
C SER A 350 1.70 -25.96 5.67
N LEU A 351 0.49 -25.52 6.04
CA LEU A 351 -0.02 -25.54 7.40
C LEU A 351 -1.05 -26.66 7.66
N TYR A 352 -1.52 -27.38 6.62
CA TYR A 352 -2.44 -28.52 6.80
C TYR A 352 -1.81 -29.88 6.53
#